data_de4eeb5b3bbf888116bfb77fe9aa12b4
#
_entry.id   de4eeb5b3bbf888116bfb77fe9aa12b4
#
_cell.length_a   1.000
_cell.length_b   1.000
_cell.length_c   1.000
_cell.angle_alpha   90.00
_cell.angle_beta   90.00
_cell.angle_gamma   90.00
#
_symmetry.space_group_name_H-M   'P 1'
#
loop_
_entity.id
_entity.type
_entity.pdbx_description
1 polymer ?
#
loop_
_entity_poly.entity_id
_entity_poly.type
_entity_poly.pdbx_seq_one_letter_code
_entity_poly.pdbx_strand_id
1 'polypeptide(L)'
;MQLPIIVKRPFRIIAHRGASAYAPENTWPAFKLAMDMGVKDVELDVQLSSDGEVVICHDLSLERYGHSGYAEAMSWPELSELDMGSWFSPYLFHGEKLLRLQDLFERYSSEITYHIELKGKSGKLPDQVYRVIEDFNLSTRVIIISFSYEHLEQIRAIAPYLRLGWLVQQIDDDVLSKAKSLELFQICPRADLLKETAVHLAHSAVPEVRAWGLNGRRKKVLALIQKAIDAGCDGATVNWPDWVSH
;
A
#
# COMPACT_ATOMS: atom_id res chain seq x y z
N MET A 1 14.77 -0.33 22.50
CA MET A 1 15.28 0.09 21.19
C MET A 1 15.06 1.60 21.07
N GLN A 2 16.08 2.33 20.66
CA GLN A 2 16.01 3.79 20.49
C GLN A 2 15.39 4.12 19.13
N LEU A 3 14.64 5.22 19.03
CA LEU A 3 14.08 5.73 17.77
C LEU A 3 14.87 6.95 17.29
N PRO A 4 14.98 7.15 15.97
CA PRO A 4 14.63 6.20 14.93
C PRO A 4 15.57 5.00 14.88
N ILE A 5 15.14 3.90 14.25
CA ILE A 5 16.01 2.77 13.90
C ILE A 5 16.87 3.23 12.72
N ILE A 6 18.17 3.27 12.89
CA ILE A 6 19.09 3.67 11.83
C ILE A 6 19.45 2.47 10.96
N VAL A 7 19.17 2.56 9.67
CA VAL A 7 19.50 1.53 8.69
C VAL A 7 20.70 2.00 7.85
N LYS A 8 21.80 1.22 7.86
CA LYS A 8 23.07 1.57 7.19
C LYS A 8 23.16 1.08 5.74
N ARG A 9 22.08 0.54 5.19
CA ARG A 9 21.97 0.07 3.81
C ARG A 9 20.73 0.66 3.16
N PRO A 10 20.58 0.62 1.83
CA PRO A 10 19.32 0.99 1.21
C PRO A 10 18.16 0.17 1.83
N PHE A 11 17.14 0.87 2.29
CA PHE A 11 15.94 0.28 2.88
C PHE A 11 14.76 1.22 2.63
N ARG A 12 13.81 0.80 1.82
CA ARG A 12 12.68 1.63 1.43
C ARG A 12 11.66 1.72 2.55
N ILE A 13 11.37 2.94 2.97
CA ILE A 13 10.32 3.24 3.95
C ILE A 13 9.06 3.58 3.15
N ILE A 14 8.02 2.74 3.27
CA ILE A 14 6.76 2.93 2.56
C ILE A 14 5.69 3.30 3.60
N ALA A 15 5.11 4.50 3.46
CA ALA A 15 4.09 4.98 4.37
C ALA A 15 2.76 4.26 4.09
N HIS A 16 2.33 3.40 5.02
CA HIS A 16 1.11 2.58 4.93
C HIS A 16 -0.13 3.45 5.05
N ARG A 17 -0.84 3.66 3.94
CA ARG A 17 -1.99 4.57 3.84
C ARG A 17 -1.65 6.00 4.27
N GLY A 18 -0.42 6.42 3.95
CA GLY A 18 0.21 7.62 4.52
C GLY A 18 0.80 7.39 5.90
N ALA A 19 0.98 8.44 6.70
CA ALA A 19 1.44 8.36 8.09
C ALA A 19 0.28 7.98 9.03
N SER A 20 -0.32 6.80 8.82
CA SER A 20 -1.60 6.37 9.38
C SER A 20 -1.59 6.13 10.90
N ALA A 21 -0.42 6.16 11.55
CA ALA A 21 -0.33 6.18 13.01
C ALA A 21 -0.67 7.55 13.61
N TYR A 22 -0.64 8.62 12.83
CA TYR A 22 -0.77 10.01 13.29
C TYR A 22 -1.95 10.76 12.70
N ALA A 23 -2.48 10.28 11.56
CA ALA A 23 -3.63 10.85 10.88
C ALA A 23 -4.53 9.73 10.32
N PRO A 24 -5.82 10.00 10.03
CA PRO A 24 -6.71 8.98 9.49
C PRO A 24 -6.16 8.43 8.18
N GLU A 25 -6.09 7.11 8.08
CA GLU A 25 -5.54 6.41 6.91
C GLU A 25 -6.21 6.82 5.60
N ASN A 26 -5.44 6.80 4.50
CA ASN A 26 -5.96 7.06 3.15
C ASN A 26 -6.62 8.45 2.98
N THR A 27 -6.20 9.45 3.77
CA THR A 27 -6.69 10.84 3.71
C THR A 27 -5.57 11.83 3.41
N TRP A 28 -5.94 13.07 3.05
CA TRP A 28 -4.98 14.14 2.80
C TRP A 28 -4.01 14.37 3.96
N PRO A 29 -4.45 14.49 5.22
CA PRO A 29 -3.54 14.65 6.36
C PRO A 29 -2.51 13.54 6.48
N ALA A 30 -2.90 12.27 6.25
CA ALA A 30 -1.98 11.14 6.35
C ALA A 30 -0.91 11.16 5.25
N PHE A 31 -1.31 11.44 4.00
CA PHE A 31 -0.35 11.55 2.90
C PHE A 31 0.56 12.76 3.04
N LYS A 32 -0.02 13.94 3.36
CA LYS A 32 0.78 15.14 3.60
C LYS A 32 1.82 14.94 4.69
N LEU A 33 1.42 14.37 5.82
CA LEU A 33 2.32 14.13 6.94
C LEU A 33 3.46 13.19 6.57
N ALA A 34 3.18 12.13 5.77
CA ALA A 34 4.23 11.25 5.26
C ALA A 34 5.25 12.01 4.39
N MET A 35 4.77 12.92 3.53
CA MET A 35 5.65 13.78 2.72
C MET A 35 6.46 14.75 3.57
N ASP A 36 5.85 15.36 4.58
CA ASP A 36 6.53 16.27 5.53
C ASP A 36 7.64 15.52 6.32
N MET A 37 7.48 14.23 6.55
CA MET A 37 8.51 13.34 7.12
C MET A 37 9.60 12.92 6.11
N GLY A 38 9.52 13.38 4.86
CA GLY A 38 10.51 13.10 3.82
C GLY A 38 10.36 11.75 3.12
N VAL A 39 9.25 11.01 3.36
CA VAL A 39 9.00 9.73 2.68
C VAL A 39 8.61 9.98 1.23
N LYS A 40 9.12 9.14 0.34
CA LYS A 40 8.88 9.22 -1.11
C LYS A 40 8.04 8.06 -1.64
N ASP A 41 7.76 7.09 -0.82
CA ASP A 41 6.97 5.91 -1.18
C ASP A 41 5.74 5.83 -0.28
N VAL A 42 4.54 5.82 -0.87
CA VAL A 42 3.29 5.64 -0.15
C VAL A 42 2.58 4.39 -0.62
N GLU A 43 1.95 3.73 0.32
CA GLU A 43 1.04 2.64 0.02
C GLU A 43 -0.40 3.12 0.27
N LEU A 44 -1.31 2.65 -0.54
CA LEU A 44 -2.73 2.97 -0.50
C LEU A 44 -3.58 1.83 -1.06
N ASP A 45 -4.82 1.74 -0.59
CA ASP A 45 -5.78 0.70 -0.98
C ASP A 45 -6.84 1.27 -1.91
N VAL A 46 -7.16 0.58 -3.00
CA VAL A 46 -8.19 1.03 -3.93
C VAL A 46 -9.33 0.04 -4.12
N GLN A 47 -10.52 0.59 -4.32
CA GLN A 47 -11.76 -0.11 -4.66
C GLN A 47 -12.47 0.67 -5.78
N LEU A 48 -13.52 0.09 -6.37
CA LEU A 48 -14.40 0.83 -7.28
C LEU A 48 -15.66 1.30 -6.55
N SER A 49 -16.11 2.52 -6.83
CA SER A 49 -17.48 2.92 -6.55
C SER A 49 -18.47 2.20 -7.50
N SER A 50 -19.76 2.25 -7.20
CA SER A 50 -20.79 1.62 -8.05
C SER A 50 -20.86 2.22 -9.46
N ASP A 51 -20.45 3.48 -9.62
CA ASP A 51 -20.39 4.21 -10.89
C ASP A 51 -19.01 4.15 -11.56
N GLY A 52 -18.03 3.40 -10.97
CA GLY A 52 -16.77 3.05 -11.61
C GLY A 52 -15.59 3.98 -11.32
N GLU A 53 -15.71 4.91 -10.36
CA GLU A 53 -14.57 5.71 -9.88
C GLU A 53 -13.61 4.85 -9.03
N VAL A 54 -12.31 5.06 -9.20
CA VAL A 54 -11.28 4.41 -8.38
C VAL A 54 -11.12 5.19 -7.09
N VAL A 55 -11.68 4.67 -5.99
CA VAL A 55 -11.69 5.31 -4.67
C VAL A 55 -10.63 4.72 -3.75
N ILE A 56 -10.04 5.55 -2.88
CA ILE A 56 -8.99 5.14 -1.94
C ILE A 56 -9.63 4.77 -0.61
N CYS A 57 -9.84 3.47 -0.37
CA CYS A 57 -10.45 2.94 0.84
C CYS A 57 -9.98 1.51 1.12
N HIS A 58 -9.59 1.25 2.39
CA HIS A 58 -9.10 -0.09 2.77
C HIS A 58 -10.25 -1.07 2.99
N ASP A 59 -11.17 -0.74 3.91
CA ASP A 59 -12.20 -1.67 4.32
C ASP A 59 -13.30 -1.74 3.26
N LEU A 60 -13.79 -2.95 2.97
CA LEU A 60 -14.94 -3.12 2.08
C LEU A 60 -16.21 -2.51 2.70
N SER A 61 -16.43 -2.77 4.00
CA SER A 61 -17.48 -2.13 4.79
C SER A 61 -17.02 -0.78 5.33
N LEU A 62 -17.91 0.21 5.31
CA LEU A 62 -17.64 1.55 5.81
C LEU A 62 -17.92 1.71 7.32
N GLU A 63 -18.33 0.64 8.01
CA GLU A 63 -18.70 0.68 9.45
C GLU A 63 -17.57 1.18 10.35
N ARG A 64 -16.30 0.83 10.05
CA ARG A 64 -15.13 1.31 10.79
C ARG A 64 -15.02 2.84 10.77
N TYR A 65 -15.45 3.45 9.67
CA TYR A 65 -15.41 4.90 9.48
C TYR A 65 -16.66 5.61 10.01
N GLY A 66 -17.61 4.85 10.61
CA GLY A 66 -18.84 5.38 11.17
C GLY A 66 -20.01 5.46 10.17
N HIS A 67 -19.88 4.82 9.01
CA HIS A 67 -20.90 4.82 7.96
C HIS A 67 -21.42 3.40 7.71
N SER A 68 -22.68 3.28 7.30
CA SER A 68 -23.26 1.98 6.88
C SER A 68 -22.94 1.68 5.40
N GLY A 69 -22.91 0.40 5.05
CA GLY A 69 -22.77 -0.05 3.67
C GLY A 69 -21.33 -0.36 3.23
N TYR A 70 -21.16 -0.45 1.92
CA TYR A 70 -19.92 -0.87 1.26
C TYR A 70 -19.52 0.17 0.22
N ALA A 71 -18.24 0.46 0.09
CA ALA A 71 -17.73 1.44 -0.89
C ALA A 71 -18.15 1.06 -2.33
N GLU A 72 -18.06 -0.22 -2.67
CA GLU A 72 -18.44 -0.71 -4.02
C GLU A 72 -19.95 -0.64 -4.32
N ALA A 73 -20.81 -0.40 -3.32
CA ALA A 73 -22.26 -0.27 -3.47
C ALA A 73 -22.76 1.17 -3.58
N MET A 74 -21.89 2.16 -3.34
CA MET A 74 -22.19 3.58 -3.35
C MET A 74 -21.56 4.26 -4.57
N SER A 75 -22.25 5.27 -5.11
CA SER A 75 -21.71 6.14 -6.16
C SER A 75 -20.65 7.12 -5.60
N TRP A 76 -19.80 7.64 -6.47
CA TRP A 76 -18.83 8.66 -6.05
C TRP A 76 -19.47 9.89 -5.40
N PRO A 77 -20.56 10.48 -5.91
CA PRO A 77 -21.24 11.59 -5.23
C PRO A 77 -21.64 11.26 -3.78
N GLU A 78 -22.11 10.04 -3.51
CA GLU A 78 -22.46 9.60 -2.15
C GLU A 78 -21.21 9.41 -1.29
N LEU A 79 -20.16 8.75 -1.82
CA LEU A 79 -18.90 8.50 -1.11
C LEU A 79 -18.16 9.79 -0.77
N SER A 80 -18.20 10.78 -1.66
CA SER A 80 -17.51 12.07 -1.48
C SER A 80 -18.05 12.91 -0.32
N GLU A 81 -19.27 12.65 0.14
CA GLU A 81 -19.88 13.34 1.28
C GLU A 81 -19.51 12.73 2.64
N LEU A 82 -18.96 11.52 2.66
CA LEU A 82 -18.63 10.82 3.88
C LEU A 82 -17.49 11.51 4.67
N ASP A 83 -17.60 11.45 5.99
CA ASP A 83 -16.54 11.88 6.90
C ASP A 83 -15.62 10.69 7.21
N MET A 84 -14.44 10.70 6.65
CA MET A 84 -13.43 9.64 6.77
C MET A 84 -12.41 9.92 7.88
N GLY A 85 -12.56 11.02 8.63
CA GLY A 85 -11.59 11.44 9.64
C GLY A 85 -12.06 11.33 11.08
N SER A 86 -13.34 11.54 11.37
CA SER A 86 -13.87 11.61 12.74
C SER A 86 -13.69 10.32 13.54
N TRP A 87 -13.65 9.16 12.90
CA TRP A 87 -13.37 7.88 13.58
C TRP A 87 -11.98 7.84 14.23
N PHE A 88 -11.02 8.55 13.65
CA PHE A 88 -9.67 8.66 14.19
C PHE A 88 -9.58 9.73 15.28
N SER A 89 -10.09 10.93 15.00
CA SER A 89 -10.25 12.01 15.97
C SER A 89 -11.30 13.02 15.49
N PRO A 90 -12.48 13.08 16.14
CA PRO A 90 -13.54 14.00 15.73
C PRO A 90 -13.19 15.47 15.96
N TYR A 91 -12.16 15.75 16.76
CA TYR A 91 -11.70 17.13 17.02
C TYR A 91 -10.67 17.63 16.02
N LEU A 92 -9.82 16.73 15.49
CA LEU A 92 -8.71 17.12 14.62
C LEU A 92 -8.99 16.87 13.13
N PHE A 93 -9.81 15.86 12.82
CA PHE A 93 -9.98 15.38 11.45
C PHE A 93 -11.44 15.27 11.02
N HIS A 94 -12.35 15.97 11.74
CA HIS A 94 -13.75 16.04 11.32
C HIS A 94 -13.86 16.63 9.91
N GLY A 95 -14.63 15.96 9.06
CA GLY A 95 -14.90 16.41 7.70
C GLY A 95 -13.84 16.04 6.65
N GLU A 96 -12.78 15.29 7.05
CA GLU A 96 -11.87 14.72 6.05
C GLU A 96 -12.63 13.77 5.12
N LYS A 97 -12.35 13.87 3.82
CA LYS A 97 -13.11 13.20 2.77
C LYS A 97 -12.41 11.96 2.25
N LEU A 98 -13.19 11.05 1.70
CA LEU A 98 -12.70 9.96 0.85
C LEU A 98 -12.05 10.58 -0.39
N LEU A 99 -11.01 9.95 -0.91
CA LEU A 99 -10.25 10.41 -2.07
C LEU A 99 -10.43 9.44 -3.23
N ARG A 100 -10.32 9.94 -4.45
CA ARG A 100 -10.08 9.11 -5.63
C ARG A 100 -8.59 8.99 -5.91
N LEU A 101 -8.21 7.96 -6.62
CA LEU A 101 -6.82 7.77 -7.04
C LEU A 101 -6.33 8.95 -7.90
N GLN A 102 -7.16 9.46 -8.80
CA GLN A 102 -6.84 10.61 -9.64
C GLN A 102 -6.57 11.87 -8.80
N ASP A 103 -7.31 12.13 -7.71
CA ASP A 103 -7.10 13.30 -6.86
C ASP A 103 -5.69 13.27 -6.22
N LEU A 104 -5.22 12.07 -5.85
CA LEU A 104 -3.87 11.88 -5.32
C LEU A 104 -2.79 12.09 -6.40
N PHE A 105 -3.04 11.60 -7.61
CA PHE A 105 -2.14 11.77 -8.75
C PHE A 105 -2.04 13.23 -9.20
N GLU A 106 -3.16 13.96 -9.23
CA GLU A 106 -3.18 15.40 -9.51
C GLU A 106 -2.31 16.18 -8.53
N ARG A 107 -2.35 15.82 -7.25
CA ARG A 107 -1.65 16.55 -6.20
C ARG A 107 -0.15 16.27 -6.14
N TYR A 108 0.27 15.01 -6.25
CA TYR A 108 1.66 14.61 -6.03
C TYR A 108 2.39 14.19 -7.31
N SER A 109 1.67 13.90 -8.39
CA SER A 109 2.24 13.57 -9.69
C SER A 109 3.41 12.57 -9.58
N SER A 110 4.57 12.91 -10.16
CA SER A 110 5.77 12.08 -10.15
C SER A 110 6.70 12.31 -8.93
N GLU A 111 6.27 13.09 -7.94
CA GLU A 111 7.09 13.40 -6.75
C GLU A 111 7.28 12.20 -5.83
N ILE A 112 6.32 11.24 -5.86
CA ILE A 112 6.30 10.04 -5.02
C ILE A 112 6.17 8.77 -5.86
N THR A 113 6.43 7.63 -5.23
CA THR A 113 6.13 6.29 -5.74
C THR A 113 4.89 5.76 -5.04
N TYR A 114 3.94 5.27 -5.82
CA TYR A 114 2.66 4.76 -5.34
C TYR A 114 2.69 3.23 -5.32
N HIS A 115 2.51 2.62 -4.15
CA HIS A 115 2.24 1.20 -4.00
C HIS A 115 0.72 1.02 -3.86
N ILE A 116 0.04 0.67 -4.96
CA ILE A 116 -1.43 0.64 -5.03
C ILE A 116 -1.92 -0.79 -4.80
N GLU A 117 -2.57 -1.04 -3.64
CA GLU A 117 -3.19 -2.33 -3.36
C GLU A 117 -4.57 -2.42 -4.02
N LEU A 118 -4.75 -3.40 -4.90
CA LEU A 118 -6.05 -3.76 -5.46
C LEU A 118 -6.85 -4.53 -4.41
N LYS A 119 -7.71 -3.81 -3.67
CA LYS A 119 -8.47 -4.31 -2.52
C LYS A 119 -9.88 -4.73 -2.87
N GLY A 120 -10.49 -4.02 -3.79
CA GLY A 120 -11.86 -4.26 -4.25
C GLY A 120 -12.05 -5.64 -4.86
N LYS A 121 -13.29 -6.13 -4.84
CA LYS A 121 -13.69 -7.44 -5.39
C LYS A 121 -14.14 -7.37 -6.83
N SER A 122 -14.38 -6.16 -7.36
CA SER A 122 -14.81 -5.98 -8.74
C SER A 122 -13.76 -6.48 -9.73
N GLY A 123 -14.11 -7.39 -10.62
CA GLY A 123 -13.23 -7.84 -11.69
C GLY A 123 -12.86 -6.74 -12.70
N LYS A 124 -13.49 -5.56 -12.62
CA LYS A 124 -13.14 -4.37 -13.42
C LYS A 124 -12.08 -3.49 -12.77
N LEU A 125 -11.75 -3.73 -11.50
CA LEU A 125 -10.82 -2.88 -10.75
C LEU A 125 -9.43 -2.78 -11.42
N PRO A 126 -8.80 -3.88 -11.87
CA PRO A 126 -7.51 -3.80 -12.55
C PRO A 126 -7.52 -2.89 -13.77
N ASP A 127 -8.53 -3.03 -14.65
CA ASP A 127 -8.66 -2.21 -15.86
C ASP A 127 -8.86 -0.73 -15.55
N GLN A 128 -9.69 -0.40 -14.56
CA GLN A 128 -9.97 1.00 -14.20
C GLN A 128 -8.73 1.65 -13.56
N VAL A 129 -8.03 0.94 -12.67
CA VAL A 129 -6.78 1.44 -12.07
C VAL A 129 -5.72 1.66 -13.16
N TYR A 130 -5.58 0.74 -14.10
CA TYR A 130 -4.66 0.88 -15.23
C TYR A 130 -4.97 2.14 -16.07
N ARG A 131 -6.25 2.38 -16.41
CA ARG A 131 -6.67 3.60 -17.15
C ARG A 131 -6.26 4.88 -16.42
N VAL A 132 -6.52 4.96 -15.13
CA VAL A 132 -6.12 6.14 -14.33
C VAL A 132 -4.60 6.31 -14.35
N ILE A 133 -3.81 5.24 -14.27
CA ILE A 133 -2.34 5.32 -14.34
C ILE A 133 -1.87 5.86 -15.70
N GLU A 134 -2.48 5.42 -16.79
CA GLU A 134 -2.14 5.87 -18.15
C GLU A 134 -2.56 7.32 -18.39
N ASP A 135 -3.76 7.71 -17.95
CA ASP A 135 -4.26 9.08 -18.10
C ASP A 135 -3.32 10.12 -17.46
N PHE A 136 -2.65 9.74 -16.38
CA PHE A 136 -1.68 10.57 -15.66
C PHE A 136 -0.21 10.33 -16.07
N ASN A 137 0.08 9.37 -16.97
CA ASN A 137 1.43 9.00 -17.38
C ASN A 137 2.35 8.62 -16.20
N LEU A 138 1.83 7.92 -15.21
CA LEU A 138 2.53 7.57 -13.96
C LEU A 138 3.02 6.12 -13.89
N SER A 139 3.05 5.38 -14.99
CA SER A 139 3.44 3.97 -15.06
C SER A 139 4.82 3.67 -14.43
N THR A 140 5.77 4.60 -14.52
CA THR A 140 7.11 4.46 -13.91
C THR A 140 7.14 4.77 -12.40
N ARG A 141 6.08 5.38 -11.87
CA ARG A 141 5.93 5.77 -10.45
C ARG A 141 5.00 4.86 -9.67
N VAL A 142 4.40 3.87 -10.33
CA VAL A 142 3.44 2.96 -9.70
C VAL A 142 4.04 1.56 -9.56
N ILE A 143 3.70 0.92 -8.46
CA ILE A 143 3.84 -0.52 -8.22
C ILE A 143 2.46 -1.01 -7.80
N ILE A 144 1.83 -1.86 -8.62
CA ILE A 144 0.55 -2.49 -8.27
C ILE A 144 0.83 -3.66 -7.35
N ILE A 145 0.14 -3.70 -6.23
CA ILE A 145 0.26 -4.80 -5.27
C ILE A 145 -1.11 -5.43 -5.02
N SER A 146 -1.14 -6.71 -4.72
CA SER A 146 -2.39 -7.40 -4.35
C SER A 146 -2.09 -8.68 -3.56
N PHE A 147 -3.05 -9.12 -2.74
CA PHE A 147 -3.12 -10.49 -2.22
C PHE A 147 -3.68 -11.46 -3.28
N SER A 148 -4.52 -10.96 -4.20
CA SER A 148 -5.05 -11.76 -5.32
C SER A 148 -4.00 -11.90 -6.42
N TYR A 149 -3.52 -13.12 -6.65
CA TYR A 149 -2.65 -13.41 -7.77
C TYR A 149 -3.36 -13.19 -9.12
N GLU A 150 -4.66 -13.48 -9.18
CA GLU A 150 -5.51 -13.24 -10.35
C GLU A 150 -5.54 -11.76 -10.77
N HIS A 151 -5.64 -10.83 -9.82
CA HIS A 151 -5.55 -9.39 -10.12
C HIS A 151 -4.19 -9.04 -10.77
N LEU A 152 -3.10 -9.65 -10.28
CA LEU A 152 -1.76 -9.41 -10.85
C LEU A 152 -1.65 -9.99 -12.26
N GLU A 153 -2.24 -11.17 -12.53
CA GLU A 153 -2.32 -11.76 -13.87
C GLU A 153 -3.09 -10.85 -14.83
N GLN A 154 -4.23 -10.30 -14.39
CA GLN A 154 -5.02 -9.36 -15.20
C GLN A 154 -4.22 -8.10 -15.55
N ILE A 155 -3.54 -7.48 -14.56
CA ILE A 155 -2.68 -6.32 -14.84
C ILE A 155 -1.53 -6.70 -15.77
N ARG A 156 -0.86 -7.85 -15.58
CA ARG A 156 0.23 -8.28 -16.45
C ARG A 156 -0.22 -8.46 -17.89
N ALA A 157 -1.45 -8.96 -18.09
CA ALA A 157 -2.00 -9.15 -19.43
C ALA A 157 -2.26 -7.84 -20.19
N ILE A 158 -2.71 -6.78 -19.49
CA ILE A 158 -3.04 -5.48 -20.11
C ILE A 158 -1.87 -4.49 -20.10
N ALA A 159 -0.95 -4.61 -19.14
CA ALA A 159 0.17 -3.69 -18.93
C ALA A 159 1.47 -4.46 -18.59
N PRO A 160 2.12 -5.11 -19.55
CA PRO A 160 3.28 -5.97 -19.32
C PRO A 160 4.47 -5.26 -18.65
N TYR A 161 4.56 -3.95 -18.79
CA TYR A 161 5.66 -3.12 -18.29
C TYR A 161 5.47 -2.62 -16.86
N LEU A 162 4.26 -2.73 -16.28
CA LEU A 162 4.02 -2.26 -14.92
C LEU A 162 4.74 -3.16 -13.89
N ARG A 163 5.26 -2.50 -12.86
CA ARG A 163 5.85 -3.20 -11.72
C ARG A 163 4.75 -3.77 -10.85
N LEU A 164 4.82 -5.06 -10.56
CA LEU A 164 3.84 -5.79 -9.78
C LEU A 164 4.49 -6.37 -8.51
N GLY A 165 3.74 -6.37 -7.41
CA GLY A 165 4.15 -6.96 -6.15
C GLY A 165 3.05 -7.87 -5.58
N TRP A 166 3.44 -9.03 -5.10
CA TRP A 166 2.50 -10.00 -4.51
C TRP A 166 2.58 -10.01 -2.99
N LEU A 167 1.46 -9.67 -2.34
CA LEU A 167 1.31 -9.75 -0.89
C LEU A 167 1.05 -11.21 -0.49
N VAL A 168 1.99 -11.80 0.25
CA VAL A 168 1.93 -13.21 0.65
C VAL A 168 2.09 -13.36 2.16
N GLN A 169 1.57 -14.45 2.72
CA GLN A 169 1.78 -14.75 4.14
C GLN A 169 3.23 -15.14 4.39
N GLN A 170 3.76 -16.04 3.59
CA GLN A 170 5.15 -16.52 3.67
C GLN A 170 5.70 -16.78 2.28
N ILE A 171 7.00 -16.91 2.16
CA ILE A 171 7.69 -17.27 0.93
C ILE A 171 7.94 -18.76 0.95
N ASP A 172 7.43 -19.48 -0.06
CA ASP A 172 7.66 -20.89 -0.32
C ASP A 172 7.94 -21.14 -1.81
N ASP A 173 8.15 -22.39 -2.21
CA ASP A 173 8.51 -22.73 -3.59
C ASP A 173 7.41 -22.39 -4.61
N ASP A 174 6.13 -22.48 -4.23
CA ASP A 174 5.00 -22.07 -5.08
C ASP A 174 5.02 -20.56 -5.33
N VAL A 175 5.21 -19.79 -4.26
CA VAL A 175 5.35 -18.32 -4.36
C VAL A 175 6.52 -17.94 -5.26
N LEU A 176 7.69 -18.58 -5.09
CA LEU A 176 8.87 -18.30 -5.91
C LEU A 176 8.64 -18.66 -7.39
N SER A 177 8.02 -19.78 -7.66
CA SER A 177 7.69 -20.24 -9.00
C SER A 177 6.73 -19.27 -9.70
N LYS A 178 5.64 -18.91 -9.04
CA LYS A 178 4.62 -17.97 -9.54
C LYS A 178 5.19 -16.56 -9.74
N ALA A 179 6.03 -16.10 -8.81
CA ALA A 179 6.68 -14.80 -8.94
C ALA A 179 7.57 -14.72 -10.19
N LYS A 180 8.32 -15.78 -10.48
CA LYS A 180 9.13 -15.88 -11.71
C LYS A 180 8.27 -15.94 -12.96
N SER A 181 7.21 -16.76 -12.96
CA SER A 181 6.35 -16.92 -14.14
C SER A 181 5.61 -15.66 -14.53
N LEU A 182 5.24 -14.83 -13.55
CA LEU A 182 4.56 -13.55 -13.78
C LEU A 182 5.54 -12.36 -13.84
N GLU A 183 6.86 -12.61 -13.78
CA GLU A 183 7.91 -11.60 -13.79
C GLU A 183 7.65 -10.48 -12.76
N LEU A 184 7.33 -10.87 -11.52
CA LEU A 184 7.02 -9.91 -10.46
C LEU A 184 8.22 -9.04 -10.12
N PHE A 185 7.98 -7.77 -9.83
CA PHE A 185 8.99 -6.85 -9.32
C PHE A 185 9.22 -7.03 -7.81
N GLN A 186 8.16 -7.34 -7.05
CA GLN A 186 8.23 -7.52 -5.59
C GLN A 186 7.53 -8.80 -5.12
N ILE A 187 8.11 -9.45 -4.12
CA ILE A 187 7.39 -10.33 -3.19
C ILE A 187 7.26 -9.60 -1.86
N CYS A 188 6.04 -9.57 -1.31
CA CYS A 188 5.74 -8.85 -0.08
C CYS A 188 5.29 -9.84 1.00
N PRO A 189 6.20 -10.43 1.80
CA PRO A 189 5.87 -11.36 2.88
C PRO A 189 5.44 -10.66 4.16
N ARG A 190 4.66 -11.36 4.99
CA ARG A 190 4.25 -10.88 6.31
C ARG A 190 5.41 -10.89 7.30
N ALA A 191 5.65 -9.76 7.98
CA ALA A 191 6.85 -9.52 8.79
C ALA A 191 7.05 -10.52 9.94
N ASP A 192 5.97 -10.98 10.61
CA ASP A 192 6.07 -11.93 11.71
C ASP A 192 6.46 -13.34 11.26
N LEU A 193 6.20 -13.70 9.99
CA LEU A 193 6.55 -15.00 9.39
C LEU A 193 7.86 -14.99 8.61
N LEU A 194 8.58 -13.85 8.55
CA LEU A 194 9.84 -13.75 7.84
C LEU A 194 10.88 -14.77 8.32
N LYS A 195 11.60 -15.34 7.34
CA LYS A 195 12.80 -16.17 7.52
C LYS A 195 13.88 -15.61 6.61
N GLU A 196 15.08 -15.36 7.13
CA GLU A 196 16.22 -14.84 6.38
C GLU A 196 16.52 -15.67 5.13
N THR A 197 16.55 -17.00 5.27
CA THR A 197 16.80 -17.92 4.14
C THR A 197 15.75 -17.78 3.04
N ALA A 198 14.47 -17.57 3.39
CA ALA A 198 13.40 -17.39 2.40
C ALA A 198 13.50 -16.03 1.69
N VAL A 199 13.87 -14.97 2.40
CA VAL A 199 14.14 -13.64 1.80
C VAL A 199 15.31 -13.73 0.83
N HIS A 200 16.41 -14.40 1.22
CA HIS A 200 17.55 -14.61 0.34
C HIS A 200 17.17 -15.38 -0.95
N LEU A 201 16.36 -16.42 -0.83
CA LEU A 201 15.86 -17.16 -2.00
C LEU A 201 14.96 -16.29 -2.87
N ALA A 202 14.12 -15.43 -2.27
CA ALA A 202 13.23 -14.56 -3.03
C ALA A 202 13.97 -13.59 -3.96
N HIS A 203 15.15 -13.11 -3.57
CA HIS A 203 16.01 -12.28 -4.44
C HIS A 203 16.50 -13.00 -5.71
N SER A 204 16.40 -14.34 -5.79
CA SER A 204 16.61 -15.06 -7.04
C SER A 204 15.40 -15.04 -7.99
N ALA A 205 14.24 -14.58 -7.50
CA ALA A 205 12.98 -14.56 -8.22
C ALA A 205 12.48 -13.15 -8.54
N VAL A 206 12.80 -12.16 -7.67
CA VAL A 206 12.31 -10.78 -7.79
C VAL A 206 13.39 -9.77 -7.44
N PRO A 207 13.35 -8.55 -8.01
CA PRO A 207 14.25 -7.46 -7.67
C PRO A 207 14.14 -6.97 -6.21
N GLU A 208 12.94 -7.00 -5.61
CA GLU A 208 12.71 -6.46 -4.27
C GLU A 208 11.88 -7.39 -3.38
N VAL A 209 12.24 -7.47 -2.10
CA VAL A 209 11.45 -8.12 -1.04
C VAL A 209 11.06 -7.06 -0.01
N ARG A 210 9.75 -6.82 0.16
CA ARG A 210 9.20 -5.78 1.03
C ARG A 210 8.30 -6.36 2.10
N ALA A 211 8.61 -6.15 3.37
CA ALA A 211 7.80 -6.64 4.48
C ALA A 211 6.50 -5.84 4.69
N TRP A 212 5.40 -6.52 5.00
CA TRP A 212 4.13 -5.92 5.43
C TRP A 212 3.66 -6.48 6.78
N GLY A 213 2.58 -5.91 7.37
CA GLY A 213 2.00 -6.38 8.62
C GLY A 213 2.78 -5.96 9.87
N LEU A 214 3.49 -4.84 9.79
CA LEU A 214 4.25 -4.28 10.91
C LEU A 214 3.33 -3.48 11.83
N ASN A 215 2.45 -4.18 12.55
CA ASN A 215 1.41 -3.59 13.38
C ASN A 215 1.40 -4.13 14.81
N GLY A 216 0.68 -3.44 15.71
CA GLY A 216 0.52 -3.81 17.11
C GLY A 216 1.14 -2.79 18.07
N ARG A 217 1.47 -3.23 19.29
CA ARG A 217 2.10 -2.36 20.29
C ARG A 217 3.54 -2.00 19.88
N ARG A 218 4.01 -0.81 20.30
CA ARG A 218 5.34 -0.26 19.97
C ARG A 218 6.47 -1.30 20.00
N LYS A 219 6.61 -2.04 21.10
CA LYS A 219 7.69 -3.05 21.24
C LYS A 219 7.65 -4.11 20.15
N LYS A 220 6.44 -4.58 19.77
CA LYS A 220 6.25 -5.57 18.71
C LYS A 220 6.61 -4.97 17.35
N VAL A 221 6.13 -3.78 17.05
CA VAL A 221 6.40 -3.10 15.77
C VAL A 221 7.90 -2.89 15.57
N LEU A 222 8.60 -2.37 16.59
CA LEU A 222 10.07 -2.20 16.53
C LEU A 222 10.80 -3.52 16.28
N ALA A 223 10.36 -4.61 16.93
CA ALA A 223 10.94 -5.93 16.71
C ALA A 223 10.68 -6.46 15.28
N LEU A 224 9.51 -6.19 14.70
CA LEU A 224 9.18 -6.56 13.33
C LEU A 224 9.95 -5.74 12.30
N ILE A 225 10.14 -4.44 12.52
CA ILE A 225 11.00 -3.59 11.68
C ILE A 225 12.42 -4.14 11.69
N GLN A 226 12.97 -4.37 12.89
CA GLN A 226 14.33 -4.93 13.01
C GLN A 226 14.45 -6.29 12.32
N LYS A 227 13.45 -7.16 12.51
CA LYS A 227 13.41 -8.46 11.84
C LYS A 227 13.43 -8.35 10.32
N ALA A 228 12.68 -7.40 9.74
CA ALA A 228 12.69 -7.17 8.30
C ALA A 228 14.07 -6.68 7.80
N ILE A 229 14.72 -5.79 8.56
CA ILE A 229 16.06 -5.31 8.27
C ILE A 229 17.08 -6.45 8.32
N ASP A 230 17.08 -7.24 9.40
CA ASP A 230 18.02 -8.34 9.64
C ASP A 230 17.82 -9.48 8.64
N ALA A 231 16.57 -9.75 8.25
CA ALA A 231 16.27 -10.76 7.23
C ALA A 231 16.69 -10.36 5.81
N GLY A 232 17.13 -9.11 5.58
CA GLY A 232 17.62 -8.65 4.28
C GLY A 232 16.52 -8.10 3.37
N CYS A 233 15.32 -7.75 3.90
CA CYS A 233 14.30 -7.10 3.09
C CYS A 233 14.77 -5.73 2.57
N ASP A 234 14.36 -5.35 1.35
CA ASP A 234 14.70 -4.06 0.73
C ASP A 234 13.85 -2.90 1.25
N GLY A 235 12.76 -3.20 1.97
CA GLY A 235 11.90 -2.20 2.56
C GLY A 235 10.80 -2.79 3.42
N ALA A 236 10.02 -1.90 4.01
CA ALA A 236 8.85 -2.25 4.80
C ALA A 236 7.75 -1.19 4.70
N THR A 237 6.49 -1.65 4.77
CA THR A 237 5.31 -0.79 4.85
C THR A 237 4.98 -0.55 6.31
N VAL A 238 5.03 0.72 6.73
CA VAL A 238 4.95 1.12 8.15
C VAL A 238 3.92 2.22 8.37
N ASN A 239 3.22 2.16 9.52
CA ASN A 239 2.30 3.21 9.94
C ASN A 239 3.03 4.42 10.56
N TRP A 240 4.30 4.22 11.00
CA TRP A 240 5.17 5.20 11.64
C TRP A 240 6.41 5.44 10.77
N PRO A 241 6.33 6.26 9.71
CA PRO A 241 7.46 6.46 8.79
C PRO A 241 8.71 7.04 9.46
N ASP A 242 8.53 7.85 10.49
CA ASP A 242 9.57 8.49 11.32
C ASP A 242 10.34 7.53 12.25
N TRP A 243 9.89 6.26 12.36
CA TRP A 243 10.58 5.28 13.22
C TRP A 243 11.80 4.63 12.54
N VAL A 244 12.00 4.87 11.27
CA VAL A 244 13.14 4.37 10.50
C VAL A 244 13.84 5.54 9.81
N SER A 245 15.17 5.52 9.78
CA SER A 245 16.00 6.55 9.16
C SER A 245 17.26 5.94 8.53
N HIS A 246 17.90 6.66 7.63
CA HIS A 246 19.17 6.32 6.97
C HIS A 246 20.32 7.12 7.54
#